data_339d658931e9fcf2df86047ca17880d7
#
_entry.id   339d658931e9fcf2df86047ca17880d7
#
_cell.length_a   1.000
_cell.length_b   1.000
_cell.length_c   1.000
_cell.angle_alpha   90.00
_cell.angle_beta   90.00
_cell.angle_gamma   90.00
#
_symmetry.space_group_name_H-M   'P 1'
#
loop_
_entity.id
_entity.type
_entity.pdbx_description
1 polymer ?
#
loop_
_entity_poly.entity_id
_entity_poly.type
_entity_poly.pdbx_seq_one_letter_code
_entity_poly.pdbx_strand_id
1 'polypeptide(L)'
;MKYEVEKYGEELKALNETIWEAAELKFEEVRSMKAMADLLKGHGFSVETGTGGIPTAFRAVYGSGSPVIGLLAEYDALDGLSQKAGKLEKDPRPETTHGHGCGHNLLGTGVAAAALDLKD
;
A
#
# COMPACT_ATOMS: atom_id res chain seq x y z
N MET A 1 -5.69 -4.66 24.27
CA MET A 1 -5.33 -3.85 23.10
C MET A 1 -6.63 -3.58 22.33
N LYS A 2 -7.00 -2.34 22.16
CA LYS A 2 -8.18 -1.95 21.41
C LYS A 2 -7.69 -1.55 20.02
N TYR A 3 -8.01 -2.33 19.00
CA TYR A 3 -7.61 -2.00 17.63
C TYR A 3 -8.43 -0.81 17.16
N GLU A 4 -7.77 0.28 16.78
CA GLU A 4 -8.42 1.50 16.32
C GLU A 4 -8.39 1.63 14.79
N VAL A 5 -8.33 0.51 14.07
CA VAL A 5 -8.34 0.49 12.60
C VAL A 5 -9.52 1.28 12.02
N GLU A 6 -10.66 1.29 12.71
CA GLU A 6 -11.82 2.08 12.31
C GLU A 6 -11.55 3.60 12.30
N LYS A 7 -10.62 4.09 13.13
CA LYS A 7 -10.20 5.49 13.17
C LYS A 7 -9.63 5.98 11.83
N TYR A 8 -8.96 5.08 11.10
CA TYR A 8 -8.30 5.37 9.83
C TYR A 8 -9.04 4.78 8.62
N GLY A 9 -10.25 4.25 8.82
CA GLY A 9 -10.97 3.44 7.84
C GLY A 9 -11.13 4.12 6.47
N GLU A 10 -11.53 5.38 6.43
CA GLU A 10 -11.71 6.11 5.17
C GLU A 10 -10.39 6.36 4.44
N GLU A 11 -9.32 6.72 5.17
CA GLU A 11 -8.00 6.93 4.57
C GLU A 11 -7.41 5.62 4.04
N LEU A 12 -7.55 4.53 4.79
CA LEU A 12 -7.08 3.20 4.37
C LEU A 12 -7.87 2.68 3.17
N LYS A 13 -9.17 2.90 3.13
CA LYS A 13 -10.00 2.57 1.98
C LYS A 13 -9.54 3.34 0.74
N ALA A 14 -9.35 4.64 0.86
CA ALA A 14 -8.86 5.48 -0.23
C ALA A 14 -7.47 5.05 -0.71
N LEU A 15 -6.56 4.68 0.20
CA LEU A 15 -5.25 4.14 -0.13
C LEU A 15 -5.38 2.84 -0.94
N ASN A 16 -6.17 1.89 -0.45
CA ASN A 16 -6.41 0.62 -1.14
C ASN A 16 -6.97 0.82 -2.56
N GLU A 17 -7.97 1.69 -2.70
CA GLU A 17 -8.57 2.02 -3.99
C GLU A 17 -7.54 2.65 -4.94
N THR A 18 -6.72 3.57 -4.45
CA THR A 18 -5.66 4.21 -5.24
C THR A 18 -4.65 3.20 -5.77
N ILE A 19 -4.17 2.29 -4.93
CA ILE A 19 -3.23 1.24 -5.34
C ILE A 19 -3.88 0.27 -6.32
N TRP A 20 -5.11 -0.14 -6.03
CA TRP A 20 -5.88 -1.04 -6.91
C TRP A 20 -6.11 -0.44 -8.30
N GLU A 21 -6.48 0.84 -8.37
CA GLU A 21 -6.72 1.54 -9.63
C GLU A 21 -5.43 1.76 -10.41
N ALA A 22 -4.34 2.08 -9.73
CA ALA A 22 -3.03 2.30 -10.34
C ALA A 22 -2.52 1.04 -11.04
N ALA A 23 -2.69 -0.13 -10.41
CA ALA A 23 -2.32 -1.44 -10.93
C ALA A 23 -0.91 -1.44 -11.58
N GLU A 24 0.07 -0.86 -10.90
CA GLU A 24 1.44 -0.68 -11.40
C GLU A 24 2.25 -1.96 -11.22
N LEU A 25 3.04 -2.32 -12.21
CA LEU A 25 3.93 -3.48 -12.14
C LEU A 25 5.15 -3.21 -11.25
N LYS A 26 5.82 -4.30 -10.84
CA LYS A 26 7.05 -4.22 -10.05
C LYS A 26 8.07 -3.26 -10.65
N PHE A 27 8.66 -2.43 -9.80
CA PHE A 27 9.61 -1.36 -10.12
C PHE A 27 9.01 -0.15 -10.87
N GLU A 28 7.70 -0.15 -11.12
CA GLU A 28 6.96 0.94 -11.76
C GLU A 28 5.90 1.55 -10.84
N GLU A 29 5.86 1.17 -9.55
CA GLU A 29 4.83 1.49 -8.56
C GLU A 29 4.95 2.93 -8.02
N VAL A 30 5.02 3.92 -8.92
CA VAL A 30 5.25 5.33 -8.56
C VAL A 30 4.07 5.92 -7.79
N ARG A 31 2.85 5.70 -8.28
CA ARG A 31 1.62 6.21 -7.65
C ARG A 31 1.33 5.49 -6.34
N SER A 32 1.49 4.18 -6.33
CA SER A 32 1.26 3.33 -5.16
C SER A 32 2.23 3.67 -4.04
N MET A 33 3.52 3.78 -4.35
CA MET A 33 4.57 4.22 -3.41
C MET A 33 4.24 5.60 -2.84
N LYS A 34 3.92 6.56 -3.71
CA LYS A 34 3.62 7.92 -3.28
C LYS A 34 2.40 7.97 -2.36
N ALA A 35 1.33 7.29 -2.70
CA ALA A 35 0.10 7.27 -1.90
C ALA A 35 0.35 6.74 -0.49
N MET A 36 1.08 5.62 -0.37
CA MET A 36 1.40 5.03 0.93
C MET A 36 2.39 5.87 1.73
N ALA A 37 3.44 6.39 1.08
CA ALA A 37 4.43 7.26 1.71
C ALA A 37 3.78 8.56 2.23
N ASP A 38 2.90 9.18 1.46
CA ASP A 38 2.19 10.40 1.85
C ASP A 38 1.25 10.15 3.03
N LEU A 39 0.52 9.02 3.05
CA LEU A 39 -0.33 8.64 4.18
C LEU A 39 0.50 8.54 5.47
N LEU A 40 1.56 7.76 5.46
CA LEU A 40 2.40 7.56 6.65
C LEU A 40 3.08 8.86 7.09
N LYS A 41 3.56 9.67 6.14
CA LYS A 41 4.13 10.99 6.43
C LYS A 41 3.10 11.93 7.06
N GLY A 42 1.86 11.93 6.58
CA GLY A 42 0.74 12.69 7.15
C GLY A 42 0.45 12.31 8.61
N HIS A 43 0.73 11.07 8.98
CA HIS A 43 0.61 10.56 10.35
C HIS A 43 1.90 10.64 11.18
N GLY A 44 2.88 11.41 10.74
CA GLY A 44 4.09 11.74 11.51
C GLY A 44 5.25 10.75 11.37
N PHE A 45 5.18 9.82 10.42
CA PHE A 45 6.34 8.98 10.10
C PHE A 45 7.41 9.78 9.35
N SER A 46 8.66 9.53 9.65
CA SER A 46 9.79 9.95 8.84
C SER A 46 9.91 9.02 7.65
N VAL A 47 9.80 9.54 6.43
CA VAL A 47 9.77 8.74 5.20
C VAL A 47 10.97 9.03 4.33
N GLU A 48 11.67 7.97 3.93
CA GLU A 48 12.78 7.98 2.97
C GLU A 48 12.36 7.17 1.73
N THR A 49 12.42 7.77 0.55
CA THR A 49 12.13 7.11 -0.73
C THR A 49 13.41 6.71 -1.45
N GLY A 50 13.31 5.76 -2.38
CA GLY A 50 14.47 5.24 -3.11
C GLY A 50 15.36 4.31 -2.26
N THR A 51 14.79 3.71 -1.24
CA THR A 51 15.51 2.82 -0.31
C THR A 51 16.16 1.66 -1.05
N GLY A 52 17.43 1.38 -0.73
CA GLY A 52 18.18 0.31 -1.37
C GLY A 52 18.48 0.55 -2.86
N GLY A 53 18.33 1.77 -3.36
CA GLY A 53 18.55 2.10 -4.77
C GLY A 53 17.35 1.73 -5.67
N ILE A 54 16.21 1.37 -5.10
CA ILE A 54 14.96 1.07 -5.81
C ILE A 54 14.08 2.32 -5.77
N PRO A 55 13.85 3.02 -6.91
CA PRO A 55 13.12 4.30 -6.93
C PRO A 55 11.70 4.22 -6.36
N THR A 56 11.03 3.08 -6.49
CA THR A 56 9.67 2.85 -6.00
C THR A 56 9.61 2.20 -4.62
N ALA A 57 10.76 2.00 -3.95
CA ALA A 57 10.79 1.55 -2.57
C ALA A 57 10.86 2.73 -1.60
N PHE A 58 10.31 2.55 -0.40
CA PHE A 58 10.43 3.52 0.68
C PHE A 58 10.59 2.84 2.04
N ARG A 59 11.12 3.59 2.98
CA ARG A 59 11.16 3.23 4.40
C ARG A 59 10.49 4.33 5.21
N ALA A 60 9.58 3.94 6.08
CA ALA A 60 8.94 4.85 7.03
C ALA A 60 9.29 4.44 8.46
N VAL A 61 9.61 5.40 9.30
CA VAL A 61 10.01 5.16 10.69
C VAL A 61 9.21 6.08 11.61
N TYR A 62 8.71 5.52 12.72
CA TYR A 62 8.05 6.26 13.77
C TYR A 62 8.64 5.89 15.13
N GLY A 63 8.81 6.89 16.01
CA GLY A 63 9.34 6.67 17.33
C GLY A 63 10.86 6.46 17.37
N SER A 64 11.34 6.03 18.51
CA SER A 64 12.76 5.78 18.78
C SER A 64 12.91 4.78 19.92
N GLY A 65 14.12 4.24 20.09
CA GLY A 65 14.44 3.32 21.17
C GLY A 65 14.40 1.86 20.76
N SER A 66 14.12 0.98 21.71
CA SER A 66 14.20 -0.47 21.56
C SER A 66 13.03 -1.13 22.32
N PRO A 67 12.46 -2.23 21.82
CA PRO A 67 12.81 -2.89 20.56
C PRO A 67 12.38 -2.11 19.31
N VAL A 68 12.98 -2.42 18.17
CA VAL A 68 12.54 -1.94 16.85
C VAL A 68 11.70 -3.03 16.18
N ILE A 69 10.47 -2.71 15.83
CA ILE A 69 9.55 -3.63 15.12
C ILE A 69 9.57 -3.26 13.65
N GLY A 70 9.91 -4.23 12.79
CA GLY A 70 9.88 -4.08 11.34
C GLY A 70 8.60 -4.67 10.75
N LEU A 71 7.94 -3.90 9.88
CA LEU A 71 6.82 -4.35 9.04
C LEU A 71 7.27 -4.31 7.59
N LEU A 72 6.92 -5.34 6.83
CA LEU A 72 7.28 -5.46 5.42
C LEU A 72 6.01 -5.61 4.57
N ALA A 73 5.96 -4.89 3.46
CA ALA A 73 4.84 -4.93 2.52
C ALA A 73 5.29 -4.72 1.08
N GLU A 74 4.38 -4.98 0.17
CA GLU A 74 4.53 -4.77 -1.26
C GLU A 74 3.19 -4.26 -1.82
N TYR A 75 3.22 -3.65 -3.02
CA TYR A 75 2.04 -3.05 -3.65
C TYR A 75 2.02 -3.18 -5.17
N ASP A 76 2.86 -4.02 -5.74
CA ASP A 76 2.88 -4.29 -7.17
C ASP A 76 1.67 -5.10 -7.63
N ALA A 77 1.23 -4.80 -8.84
CA ALA A 77 0.24 -5.58 -9.60
C ALA A 77 0.93 -6.60 -10.51
N LEU A 78 0.13 -7.46 -11.12
CA LEU A 78 0.59 -8.50 -12.04
C LEU A 78 0.04 -8.25 -13.44
N ASP A 79 0.86 -8.46 -14.46
CA ASP A 79 0.43 -8.40 -15.86
C ASP A 79 -0.55 -9.53 -16.19
N GLY A 80 -1.49 -9.23 -17.08
CA GLY A 80 -2.50 -10.20 -17.53
C GLY A 80 -3.61 -10.49 -16.54
N LEU A 81 -3.63 -9.84 -15.35
CA LEU A 81 -4.62 -10.08 -14.30
C LEU A 81 -5.62 -8.93 -14.13
N SER A 82 -5.81 -8.12 -15.18
CA SER A 82 -6.83 -7.07 -15.17
C SER A 82 -8.23 -7.66 -14.98
N GLN A 83 -8.99 -7.09 -14.05
CA GLN A 83 -10.34 -7.55 -13.74
C GLN A 83 -11.17 -6.39 -13.16
N LYS A 84 -12.42 -6.27 -13.56
CA LYS A 84 -13.36 -5.35 -12.92
C LYS A 84 -13.80 -5.87 -11.56
N ALA A 85 -13.98 -4.95 -10.63
CA ALA A 85 -14.46 -5.29 -9.28
C ALA A 85 -15.87 -5.88 -9.32
N GLY A 86 -16.12 -6.86 -8.44
CA GLY A 86 -17.45 -7.45 -8.24
C GLY A 86 -17.95 -8.37 -9.36
N LYS A 87 -17.07 -8.76 -10.30
CA LYS A 87 -17.39 -9.69 -11.38
C LYS A 87 -16.88 -11.10 -11.08
N LEU A 88 -17.72 -12.09 -11.28
CA LEU A 88 -17.38 -13.51 -11.12
C LEU A 88 -16.83 -14.14 -12.40
N GLU A 89 -17.21 -13.61 -13.55
CA GLU A 89 -16.67 -13.97 -14.87
C GLU A 89 -15.46 -13.10 -15.23
N LYS A 90 -14.64 -13.57 -16.17
CA LYS A 90 -13.52 -12.81 -16.72
C LYS A 90 -14.04 -11.56 -17.44
N ASP A 91 -13.80 -10.39 -16.86
CA ASP A 91 -14.19 -9.08 -17.40
C ASP A 91 -13.06 -8.05 -17.14
N PRO A 92 -12.02 -8.03 -18.01
CA PRO A 92 -10.89 -7.12 -17.83
C PRO A 92 -11.31 -5.64 -17.89
N ARG A 93 -10.59 -4.80 -17.16
CA ARG A 93 -10.67 -3.34 -17.27
C ARG A 93 -10.08 -2.93 -18.62
N PRO A 94 -10.76 -2.05 -19.43
CA PRO A 94 -10.29 -1.71 -20.77
C PRO A 94 -9.02 -0.85 -20.79
N GLU A 95 -8.74 -0.14 -19.68
CA GLU A 95 -7.63 0.80 -19.58
C GLU A 95 -6.29 0.16 -19.20
N THR A 96 -6.27 -1.11 -18.79
CA THR A 96 -5.05 -1.78 -18.34
C THR A 96 -5.13 -3.29 -18.50
N THR A 97 -4.00 -3.94 -18.78
CA THR A 97 -3.84 -5.39 -18.69
C THR A 97 -3.47 -5.85 -17.29
N HIS A 98 -3.03 -4.94 -16.43
CA HIS A 98 -2.53 -5.24 -15.08
C HIS A 98 -3.65 -5.30 -14.04
N GLY A 99 -3.46 -6.11 -13.00
CA GLY A 99 -4.42 -6.21 -11.91
C GLY A 99 -3.83 -6.83 -10.63
N HIS A 100 -4.50 -6.57 -9.52
CA HIS A 100 -4.10 -7.05 -8.20
C HIS A 100 -4.63 -8.46 -7.90
N GLY A 101 -4.33 -9.42 -8.78
CA GLY A 101 -4.72 -10.82 -8.57
C GLY A 101 -4.03 -11.50 -7.38
N CYS A 102 -2.91 -10.97 -6.91
CA CYS A 102 -2.23 -11.42 -5.69
C CYS A 102 -2.66 -10.63 -4.43
N GLY A 103 -3.42 -9.54 -4.59
CA GLY A 103 -3.95 -8.77 -3.47
C GLY A 103 -2.94 -7.86 -2.76
N HIS A 104 -1.84 -7.47 -3.41
CA HIS A 104 -0.83 -6.60 -2.80
C HIS A 104 -1.36 -5.20 -2.44
N ASN A 105 -2.41 -4.72 -3.09
CA ASN A 105 -3.13 -3.52 -2.67
C ASN A 105 -3.67 -3.64 -1.24
N LEU A 106 -4.27 -4.79 -0.91
CA LEU A 106 -4.76 -5.09 0.43
C LEU A 106 -3.64 -5.37 1.42
N LEU A 107 -2.60 -6.07 0.99
CA LEU A 107 -1.43 -6.37 1.82
C LEU A 107 -0.73 -5.08 2.25
N GLY A 108 -0.42 -4.20 1.32
CA GLY A 108 0.20 -2.91 1.61
C GLY A 108 -0.65 -2.04 2.53
N THR A 109 -1.95 -1.96 2.24
CA THR A 109 -2.91 -1.21 3.07
C THR A 109 -3.02 -1.79 4.48
N GLY A 110 -3.08 -3.12 4.60
CA GLY A 110 -3.15 -3.79 5.90
C GLY A 110 -1.90 -3.56 6.76
N VAL A 111 -0.71 -3.55 6.14
CA VAL A 111 0.54 -3.24 6.84
C VAL A 111 0.59 -1.76 7.26
N ALA A 112 0.11 -0.84 6.42
CA ALA A 112 -0.02 0.56 6.80
C ALA A 112 -0.97 0.74 7.99
N ALA A 113 -2.11 0.03 7.99
CA ALA A 113 -3.05 0.02 9.11
C ALA A 113 -2.39 -0.47 10.41
N ALA A 114 -1.64 -1.57 10.34
CA ALA A 114 -0.91 -2.10 11.49
C ALA A 114 0.14 -1.11 12.02
N ALA A 115 0.84 -0.40 11.13
CA ALA A 115 1.81 0.62 11.52
C ALA A 115 1.15 1.80 12.24
N LEU A 116 -0.02 2.25 11.75
CA LEU A 116 -0.80 3.31 12.38
C LEU A 116 -1.34 2.89 13.76
N ASP A 117 -1.82 1.66 13.88
CA ASP A 117 -2.33 1.11 15.15
C ASP A 117 -1.22 0.96 16.19
N LEU A 118 -0.03 0.52 15.77
CA LEU A 118 1.15 0.42 16.65
C LEU A 118 1.70 1.77 17.10
N LYS A 119 1.53 2.81 16.27
CA LYS A 119 1.93 4.18 16.59
C LYS A 119 1.11 4.74 17.74
N ASP A 120 -0.19 4.48 17.76
CA ASP A 120 -1.13 4.97 18.78
C ASP A 120 -1.07 4.14 20.06
#